data_e7884a2f909ff38791cfcbfbcb1f7268
#
_entry.id   e7884a2f909ff38791cfcbfbcb1f7268
#
_cell.length_a   1.000
_cell.length_b   1.000
_cell.length_c   1.000
_cell.angle_alpha   90.00
_cell.angle_beta   90.00
_cell.angle_gamma   90.00
#
_symmetry.space_group_name_H-M   'P 1'
#
loop_
_entity.id
_entity.type
_entity.pdbx_description
1 polymer ?
#
loop_
_entity_poly.entity_id
_entity_poly.type
_entity_poly.pdbx_seq_one_letter_code
_entity_poly.pdbx_strand_id
1 'polypeptide(L)'
;MKALQTDNFRALCQEYGISTKTGYKWRERLLRYGLAGMAEQSRRPRSHADELAEGVVCEMVRLKQAHRHWGPRKIRELYLRKHGTAASESSFKRVLERAGLTEPRRRRMRAAQAGRLWSGQRAQAPNEVWTVDFKGWWYDVEGRRCEPLTVRDEHSRYVLELRRMPDARTASVRACFERLFERQGLPGAIRSDNGSPFAHVRGLLGLSRLSAWWVALGIDLERGRPGHPQDNGGHERLHRDIRTELEPGSAQQEALDLWRQEFNHERPHEALGMRCPAEVYQKSQRSYEGSPEDLEYPGMHARRVGPQGRIGWAGIPLFITSSLAGWSVGLKPLVDGRLEVWFGRLLLGWIDPTTESFLRADIRPQEAGQRKPNM
;
A
#
# COMPACT_ATOMS: atom_id res chain seq x y z
N MET A 1 42.65 42.73 27.39
CA MET A 1 43.97 43.23 27.86
C MET A 1 43.89 43.92 29.25
N LYS A 2 43.00 44.91 29.53
CA LYS A 2 42.86 45.54 30.85
C LYS A 2 42.74 44.53 32.03
N ALA A 3 42.03 43.39 31.83
CA ALA A 3 41.84 42.37 32.88
C ALA A 3 43.12 41.62 33.32
N LEU A 4 44.17 41.70 32.55
CA LEU A 4 45.47 41.07 32.86
C LEU A 4 46.47 42.04 33.46
N GLN A 5 46.24 43.36 33.33
CA GLN A 5 47.19 44.43 33.69
C GLN A 5 46.75 45.26 34.91
N THR A 6 45.55 45.01 35.46
CA THR A 6 45.04 45.80 36.58
C THR A 6 45.39 45.21 37.93
N ASP A 7 45.86 46.04 38.87
CA ASP A 7 46.11 45.67 40.23
C ASP A 7 44.83 45.54 41.05
N ASN A 8 43.77 46.28 40.68
CA ASN A 8 42.46 46.24 41.31
C ASN A 8 41.41 45.61 40.44
N PHE A 9 41.47 44.30 40.26
CA PHE A 9 40.54 43.54 39.42
C PHE A 9 39.10 43.55 39.93
N ARG A 10 38.88 43.81 41.24
CA ARG A 10 37.58 43.89 41.88
C ARG A 10 36.86 45.18 41.39
N ALA A 11 37.56 46.29 41.34
CA ALA A 11 37.01 47.55 40.81
C ALA A 11 36.66 47.45 39.32
N LEU A 12 37.50 46.74 38.52
CA LEU A 12 37.22 46.48 37.11
C LEU A 12 35.93 45.62 36.92
N CYS A 13 35.70 44.63 37.76
CA CYS A 13 34.46 43.85 37.72
C CYS A 13 33.22 44.72 38.00
N GLN A 14 33.31 45.66 38.93
CA GLN A 14 32.26 46.61 39.22
C GLN A 14 31.99 47.57 38.05
N GLU A 15 33.05 48.11 37.42
CA GLU A 15 32.99 48.95 36.24
C GLU A 15 32.20 48.27 35.11
N TYR A 16 32.41 46.96 34.91
CA TYR A 16 31.75 46.18 33.84
C TYR A 16 30.44 45.48 34.30
N GLY A 17 29.94 45.73 35.48
CA GLY A 17 28.68 45.21 36.00
C GLY A 17 28.67 43.68 36.18
N ILE A 18 29.83 43.05 36.38
CA ILE A 18 29.95 41.59 36.58
C ILE A 18 30.35 41.27 38.01
N SER A 19 29.88 40.12 38.54
CA SER A 19 30.29 39.67 39.84
C SER A 19 31.81 39.33 39.87
N THR A 20 32.49 39.63 41.00
CA THR A 20 33.91 39.28 41.15
C THR A 20 34.18 37.81 40.90
N LYS A 21 33.28 36.91 41.35
CA LYS A 21 33.36 35.46 41.08
C LYS A 21 33.38 35.16 39.60
N THR A 22 32.49 35.79 38.82
CA THR A 22 32.43 35.64 37.35
C THR A 22 33.68 36.20 36.70
N GLY A 23 34.15 37.38 37.14
CA GLY A 23 35.36 38.01 36.63
C GLY A 23 36.60 37.12 36.83
N TYR A 24 36.85 36.65 38.04
CA TYR A 24 37.99 35.77 38.31
C TYR A 24 37.91 34.44 37.51
N LYS A 25 36.74 33.86 37.38
CA LYS A 25 36.53 32.67 36.50
C LYS A 25 37.00 32.92 35.08
N TRP A 26 36.60 34.05 34.50
CA TRP A 26 36.96 34.36 33.11
C TRP A 26 38.43 34.74 32.97
N ARG A 27 39.00 35.45 33.96
CA ARG A 27 40.42 35.79 34.03
C ARG A 27 41.29 34.54 34.10
N GLU A 28 40.94 33.55 34.93
CA GLU A 28 41.64 32.28 35.02
C GLU A 28 41.59 31.50 33.71
N ARG A 29 40.44 31.48 33.06
CA ARG A 29 40.29 30.82 31.73
C ARG A 29 41.12 31.50 30.66
N LEU A 30 41.16 32.83 30.65
CA LEU A 30 41.97 33.59 29.71
C LEU A 30 43.47 33.32 29.93
N LEU A 31 43.93 33.27 31.20
CA LEU A 31 45.31 32.96 31.52
C LEU A 31 45.70 31.53 31.15
N ARG A 32 44.77 30.58 31.33
CA ARG A 32 45.07 29.16 31.14
C ARG A 32 44.94 28.71 29.68
N TYR A 33 43.98 29.26 28.96
CA TYR A 33 43.59 28.80 27.61
C TYR A 33 43.62 29.91 26.56
N GLY A 34 44.10 31.10 26.88
CA GLY A 34 44.05 32.25 25.96
C GLY A 34 42.63 32.65 25.57
N LEU A 35 42.48 33.24 24.41
CA LEU A 35 41.17 33.62 23.86
C LEU A 35 40.19 32.45 23.69
N ALA A 36 40.67 31.26 23.42
CA ALA A 36 39.83 30.06 23.33
C ALA A 36 39.12 29.74 24.67
N GLY A 37 39.69 30.14 25.81
CA GLY A 37 39.08 30.01 27.14
C GLY A 37 37.85 30.90 27.36
N MET A 38 37.63 31.91 26.50
CA MET A 38 36.47 32.81 26.57
C MET A 38 35.21 32.22 25.95
N ALA A 39 35.30 31.11 25.22
CA ALA A 39 34.14 30.39 24.75
C ALA A 39 33.39 29.72 25.92
N GLU A 40 32.07 29.74 25.85
CA GLU A 40 31.25 29.04 26.86
C GLU A 40 31.48 27.53 26.77
N GLN A 41 31.93 26.94 27.88
CA GLN A 41 32.07 25.48 27.97
C GLN A 41 30.70 24.85 28.24
N SER A 42 30.40 23.76 27.57
CA SER A 42 29.20 22.99 27.86
C SER A 42 29.16 22.56 29.33
N ARG A 43 28.05 22.84 30.00
CA ARG A 43 27.79 22.40 31.40
C ARG A 43 27.31 20.95 31.46
N ARG A 44 27.24 20.28 30.31
CA ARG A 44 26.80 18.89 30.24
C ARG A 44 27.80 17.97 30.90
N PRO A 45 27.36 17.03 31.77
CA PRO A 45 28.22 16.00 32.29
C PRO A 45 28.97 15.26 31.20
N ARG A 46 30.22 14.90 31.39
CA ARG A 46 31.05 14.17 30.43
C ARG A 46 30.60 12.73 30.27
N SER A 47 30.01 12.14 31.30
CA SER A 47 29.37 10.82 31.27
C SER A 47 28.04 10.86 32.00
N HIS A 48 27.09 10.05 31.62
CA HIS A 48 25.81 9.85 32.30
C HIS A 48 25.72 8.39 32.71
N ALA A 49 25.14 8.12 33.88
CA ALA A 49 24.90 6.76 34.37
C ALA A 49 24.04 5.91 33.37
N ASP A 50 23.18 6.59 32.62
CA ASP A 50 22.30 5.95 31.58
C ASP A 50 22.90 5.98 30.16
N GLU A 51 24.22 6.15 30.02
CA GLU A 51 24.87 6.14 28.72
C GLU A 51 24.88 4.72 28.19
N LEU A 52 24.42 4.56 26.92
CA LEU A 52 24.39 3.25 26.28
C LEU A 52 25.82 2.77 26.01
N ALA A 53 26.09 1.50 26.30
CA ALA A 53 27.36 0.87 26.00
C ALA A 53 27.68 1.02 24.51
N GLU A 54 28.95 1.22 24.18
CA GLU A 54 29.42 1.43 22.79
C GLU A 54 28.98 0.30 21.85
N GLY A 55 29.05 -0.95 22.29
CA GLY A 55 28.59 -2.11 21.48
C GLY A 55 27.10 -2.04 21.12
N VAL A 56 26.26 -1.51 22.01
CA VAL A 56 24.84 -1.29 21.75
C VAL A 56 24.65 -0.22 20.67
N VAL A 57 25.39 0.88 20.77
CA VAL A 57 25.34 1.97 19.79
C VAL A 57 25.82 1.50 18.42
N CYS A 58 26.92 0.75 18.37
CA CYS A 58 27.45 0.18 17.13
C CYS A 58 26.44 -0.74 16.44
N GLU A 59 25.76 -1.62 17.22
CA GLU A 59 24.75 -2.52 16.66
C GLU A 59 23.51 -1.77 16.16
N MET A 60 23.06 -0.72 16.86
CA MET A 60 21.97 0.16 16.37
C MET A 60 22.31 0.79 15.03
N VAL A 61 23.55 1.30 14.89
CA VAL A 61 24.04 1.90 13.65
C VAL A 61 24.14 0.86 12.54
N ARG A 62 24.68 -0.33 12.84
CA ARG A 62 24.81 -1.44 11.88
C ARG A 62 23.44 -1.87 11.34
N LEU A 63 22.45 -2.07 12.20
CA LEU A 63 21.10 -2.42 11.80
C LEU A 63 20.47 -1.32 10.92
N LYS A 64 20.70 -0.05 11.26
CA LYS A 64 20.20 1.06 10.46
C LYS A 64 20.88 1.17 9.09
N GLN A 65 22.16 0.86 9.00
CA GLN A 65 22.90 0.84 7.73
C GLN A 65 22.43 -0.30 6.82
N ALA A 66 22.10 -1.46 7.39
CA ALA A 66 21.51 -2.58 6.64
C ALA A 66 20.10 -2.23 6.11
N HIS A 67 19.32 -1.48 6.89
CA HIS A 67 17.94 -1.09 6.53
C HIS A 67 17.77 0.43 6.48
N ARG A 68 18.44 1.07 5.54
CA ARG A 68 18.57 2.55 5.45
C ARG A 68 17.24 3.30 5.48
N HIS A 69 16.19 2.73 4.88
CA HIS A 69 14.86 3.36 4.76
C HIS A 69 13.93 3.11 5.95
N TRP A 70 14.36 2.28 6.92
CA TRP A 70 13.52 1.98 8.08
C TRP A 70 13.73 2.99 9.20
N GLY A 71 12.62 3.40 9.81
CA GLY A 71 12.65 4.38 10.91
C GLY A 71 13.15 3.77 12.23
N PRO A 72 13.51 4.61 13.22
CA PRO A 72 14.07 4.19 14.51
C PRO A 72 13.23 3.13 15.24
N ARG A 73 11.88 3.18 15.11
CA ARG A 73 10.98 2.20 15.73
C ARG A 73 11.18 0.80 15.18
N LYS A 74 11.33 0.67 13.87
CA LYS A 74 11.56 -0.62 13.20
C LYS A 74 12.95 -1.17 13.54
N ILE A 75 13.97 -0.31 13.56
CA ILE A 75 15.34 -0.69 13.95
C ILE A 75 15.36 -1.17 15.40
N ARG A 76 14.62 -0.48 16.30
CA ARG A 76 14.47 -0.93 17.68
C ARG A 76 13.83 -2.31 17.79
N GLU A 77 12.79 -2.56 17.00
CA GLU A 77 12.12 -3.85 16.97
C GLU A 77 13.04 -4.97 16.50
N LEU A 78 13.83 -4.76 15.43
CA LEU A 78 14.84 -5.72 15.00
C LEU A 78 15.88 -5.99 16.10
N TYR A 79 16.33 -4.92 16.77
CA TYR A 79 17.26 -5.04 17.88
C TYR A 79 16.65 -5.87 19.03
N LEU A 80 15.40 -5.57 19.39
CA LEU A 80 14.66 -6.29 20.43
C LEU A 80 14.52 -7.78 20.11
N ARG A 81 14.15 -8.12 18.88
CA ARG A 81 14.03 -9.51 18.42
C ARG A 81 15.35 -10.27 18.49
N LYS A 82 16.46 -9.59 18.18
CA LYS A 82 17.78 -10.20 18.18
C LYS A 82 18.38 -10.39 19.59
N HIS A 83 18.15 -9.43 20.49
CA HIS A 83 18.84 -9.35 21.79
C HIS A 83 17.92 -9.59 23.00
N GLY A 84 16.61 -9.75 22.80
CA GLY A 84 15.61 -9.95 23.86
C GLY A 84 15.26 -8.69 24.65
N THR A 85 16.14 -7.70 24.69
CA THR A 85 15.94 -6.40 25.35
C THR A 85 16.39 -5.27 24.45
N ALA A 86 15.78 -4.10 24.60
CA ALA A 86 16.18 -2.92 23.84
C ALA A 86 16.00 -1.64 24.65
N ALA A 87 16.86 -0.66 24.41
CA ALA A 87 16.71 0.68 24.94
C ALA A 87 15.40 1.34 24.46
N SER A 88 15.06 2.49 25.07
CA SER A 88 13.85 3.22 24.71
C SER A 88 13.85 3.69 23.25
N GLU A 89 12.66 3.89 22.67
CA GLU A 89 12.51 4.44 21.33
C GLU A 89 13.22 5.78 21.15
N SER A 90 13.14 6.65 22.16
CA SER A 90 13.83 7.94 22.17
C SER A 90 15.36 7.79 22.17
N SER A 91 15.91 6.76 22.79
CA SER A 91 17.34 6.46 22.74
C SER A 91 17.78 6.05 21.34
N PHE A 92 17.03 5.14 20.69
CA PHE A 92 17.29 4.78 19.28
C PHE A 92 17.23 6.02 18.37
N LYS A 93 16.18 6.83 18.51
CA LYS A 93 16.04 8.05 17.72
C LYS A 93 17.25 8.97 17.90
N ARG A 94 17.65 9.26 19.15
CA ARG A 94 18.79 10.16 19.45
C ARG A 94 20.12 9.62 18.91
N VAL A 95 20.37 8.32 19.07
CA VAL A 95 21.59 7.69 18.56
C VAL A 95 21.67 7.82 17.03
N LEU A 96 20.59 7.45 16.34
CA LEU A 96 20.54 7.48 14.88
C LEU A 96 20.57 8.91 14.31
N GLU A 97 19.98 9.88 15.01
CA GLU A 97 20.09 11.31 14.68
C GLU A 97 21.53 11.82 14.83
N ARG A 98 22.22 11.47 15.91
CA ARG A 98 23.64 11.83 16.13
C ARG A 98 24.55 11.21 15.08
N ALA A 99 24.23 10.00 14.65
CA ALA A 99 24.96 9.31 13.58
C ALA A 99 24.64 9.87 12.17
N GLY A 100 23.77 10.87 12.04
CA GLY A 100 23.36 11.42 10.74
C GLY A 100 22.53 10.45 9.88
N LEU A 101 21.97 9.40 10.48
CA LEU A 101 21.26 8.33 9.77
C LEU A 101 19.73 8.51 9.73
N THR A 102 19.21 9.65 10.17
CA THR A 102 17.78 9.96 10.11
C THR A 102 17.56 11.23 9.30
N GLU A 103 16.62 11.16 8.37
CA GLU A 103 16.18 12.35 7.65
C GLU A 103 15.20 13.18 8.49
N PRO A 104 15.30 14.52 8.47
CA PRO A 104 14.34 15.38 9.14
C PRO A 104 12.95 15.15 8.53
N ARG A 105 11.98 14.87 9.39
CA ARG A 105 10.59 14.64 8.96
C ARG A 105 10.04 15.92 8.34
N ARG A 106 9.87 15.97 7.02
CA ARG A 106 9.16 17.08 6.36
C ARG A 106 7.78 17.19 7.00
N ARG A 107 7.46 18.36 7.55
CA ARG A 107 6.10 18.68 8.03
C ARG A 107 5.14 18.50 6.86
N ARG A 108 4.38 17.42 6.86
CA ARG A 108 3.23 17.31 5.97
C ARG A 108 2.21 18.36 6.44
N MET A 109 1.83 19.26 5.57
CA MET A 109 0.56 19.94 5.74
C MET A 109 -0.50 18.85 5.92
N ARG A 110 -1.27 18.94 7.01
CA ARG A 110 -2.45 18.10 7.17
C ARG A 110 -3.31 18.36 5.93
N ALA A 111 -3.43 17.35 5.06
CA ALA A 111 -4.47 17.37 4.05
C ALA A 111 -5.76 17.63 4.81
N ALA A 112 -6.54 18.61 4.35
CA ALA A 112 -7.89 18.83 4.84
C ALA A 112 -8.56 17.45 4.91
N GLN A 113 -9.27 17.18 6.00
CA GLN A 113 -9.96 15.91 6.19
C GLN A 113 -10.80 15.66 4.94
N ALA A 114 -10.32 14.81 4.07
CA ALA A 114 -11.04 14.40 2.88
C ALA A 114 -12.32 13.73 3.37
N GLY A 115 -13.44 14.31 2.95
CA GLY A 115 -14.75 13.88 3.41
C GLY A 115 -14.99 12.38 3.18
N ARG A 116 -15.87 11.86 4.00
CA ARG A 116 -16.39 10.49 4.06
C ARG A 116 -15.40 9.39 3.71
N LEU A 117 -15.01 8.68 4.73
CA LEU A 117 -14.33 7.40 4.62
C LEU A 117 -15.03 6.53 3.56
N TRP A 118 -14.22 5.94 2.69
CA TRP A 118 -14.70 4.96 1.72
C TRP A 118 -15.47 3.83 2.43
N SER A 119 -16.62 3.45 1.87
CA SER A 119 -17.53 2.45 2.44
C SER A 119 -17.16 1.00 2.05
N GLY A 120 -16.00 0.75 1.44
CA GLY A 120 -15.52 -0.59 1.16
C GLY A 120 -15.24 -1.37 2.45
N GLN A 121 -15.38 -2.67 2.40
CA GLN A 121 -15.15 -3.52 3.56
C GLN A 121 -13.70 -3.39 4.02
N ARG A 122 -13.52 -3.07 5.28
CA ARG A 122 -12.21 -3.17 5.92
C ARG A 122 -12.00 -4.65 6.26
N ALA A 123 -11.03 -5.28 5.62
CA ALA A 123 -10.70 -6.67 5.88
C ALA A 123 -10.41 -6.88 7.38
N GLN A 124 -11.11 -7.83 7.99
CA GLN A 124 -10.97 -8.22 9.39
C GLN A 124 -10.01 -9.41 9.56
N ALA A 125 -9.86 -10.22 8.52
CA ALA A 125 -9.01 -11.39 8.49
C ALA A 125 -8.21 -11.49 7.17
N PRO A 126 -7.12 -12.28 7.15
CA PRO A 126 -6.40 -12.57 5.90
C PRO A 126 -7.31 -13.21 4.86
N ASN A 127 -7.06 -12.88 3.61
CA ASN A 127 -7.79 -13.36 2.41
C ASN A 127 -9.25 -12.91 2.28
N GLU A 128 -9.77 -12.07 3.16
CA GLU A 128 -11.07 -11.44 2.90
C GLU A 128 -11.00 -10.52 1.68
N VAL A 129 -9.98 -9.69 1.60
CA VAL A 129 -9.77 -8.77 0.48
C VAL A 129 -8.30 -8.77 0.06
N TRP A 130 -8.04 -9.12 -1.20
CA TRP A 130 -6.76 -8.83 -1.83
C TRP A 130 -6.85 -7.55 -2.63
N THR A 131 -5.80 -6.74 -2.59
CA THR A 131 -5.70 -5.54 -3.40
C THR A 131 -4.70 -5.77 -4.53
N VAL A 132 -5.01 -5.29 -5.74
CA VAL A 132 -4.16 -5.44 -6.92
C VAL A 132 -3.99 -4.11 -7.61
N ASP A 133 -2.77 -3.85 -8.08
CA ASP A 133 -2.45 -2.65 -8.84
C ASP A 133 -1.15 -2.83 -9.63
N PHE A 134 -0.99 -2.07 -10.73
CA PHE A 134 0.29 -1.89 -11.39
C PHE A 134 1.02 -0.70 -10.77
N LYS A 135 2.28 -0.93 -10.35
CA LYS A 135 3.07 0.13 -9.70
C LYS A 135 3.34 1.35 -10.59
N GLY A 136 3.03 1.27 -11.86
CA GLY A 136 3.56 2.16 -12.87
C GLY A 136 4.93 1.70 -13.34
N TRP A 137 5.43 2.29 -14.40
CA TRP A 137 6.61 1.82 -15.10
C TRP A 137 7.87 2.63 -14.82
N TRP A 138 9.03 1.99 -14.97
CA TRP A 138 10.34 2.59 -15.09
C TRP A 138 11.18 1.79 -16.07
N TYR A 139 12.32 2.33 -16.47
CA TYR A 139 13.27 1.60 -17.30
C TYR A 139 14.35 0.94 -16.41
N ASP A 140 14.70 -0.32 -16.74
CA ASP A 140 15.85 -0.99 -16.13
C ASP A 140 17.17 -0.46 -16.73
N VAL A 141 18.28 -0.97 -16.21
CA VAL A 141 19.63 -0.58 -16.69
C VAL A 141 19.88 -0.93 -18.17
N GLU A 142 19.11 -1.83 -18.74
CA GLU A 142 19.17 -2.24 -20.14
C GLU A 142 18.17 -1.46 -21.01
N GLY A 143 17.53 -0.44 -20.47
CA GLY A 143 16.52 0.38 -21.16
C GLY A 143 15.19 -0.34 -21.41
N ARG A 144 14.92 -1.48 -20.77
CA ARG A 144 13.65 -2.21 -20.90
C ARG A 144 12.63 -1.69 -19.90
N ARG A 145 11.40 -1.49 -20.36
CA ARG A 145 10.28 -1.09 -19.49
C ARG A 145 9.98 -2.18 -18.45
N CYS A 146 9.91 -1.77 -17.21
CA CYS A 146 9.46 -2.59 -16.10
C CYS A 146 8.17 -2.00 -15.54
N GLU A 147 7.13 -2.80 -15.47
CA GLU A 147 5.83 -2.41 -14.91
C GLU A 147 5.33 -3.57 -14.03
N PRO A 148 5.73 -3.62 -12.76
CA PRO A 148 5.38 -4.75 -11.91
C PRO A 148 3.92 -4.71 -11.49
N LEU A 149 3.31 -5.90 -11.55
CA LEU A 149 2.05 -6.21 -10.90
C LEU A 149 2.30 -6.46 -9.42
N THR A 150 1.52 -5.81 -8.57
CA THR A 150 1.53 -6.00 -7.12
C THR A 150 0.19 -6.54 -6.65
N VAL A 151 0.21 -7.63 -5.87
CA VAL A 151 -0.97 -8.17 -5.19
C VAL A 151 -0.66 -8.27 -3.70
N ARG A 152 -1.55 -7.75 -2.87
CA ARG A 152 -1.36 -7.66 -1.43
C ARG A 152 -2.62 -8.07 -0.69
N ASP A 153 -2.46 -8.82 0.40
CA ASP A 153 -3.53 -9.02 1.38
C ASP A 153 -3.78 -7.74 2.18
N GLU A 154 -5.02 -7.29 2.23
CA GLU A 154 -5.36 -5.99 2.85
C GLU A 154 -5.22 -6.03 4.38
N HIS A 155 -5.57 -7.13 5.03
CA HIS A 155 -5.52 -7.26 6.48
C HIS A 155 -4.07 -7.39 6.97
N SER A 156 -3.36 -8.40 6.52
CA SER A 156 -2.00 -8.72 6.97
C SER A 156 -0.92 -7.85 6.34
N ARG A 157 -1.25 -7.14 5.24
CA ARG A 157 -0.30 -6.40 4.40
C ARG A 157 0.72 -7.28 3.69
N TYR A 158 0.54 -8.59 3.72
CA TYR A 158 1.41 -9.55 3.06
C TYR A 158 1.41 -9.32 1.55
N VAL A 159 2.59 -9.13 0.97
CA VAL A 159 2.75 -8.99 -0.48
C VAL A 159 2.75 -10.38 -1.09
N LEU A 160 1.60 -10.75 -1.65
CA LEU A 160 1.34 -12.05 -2.27
C LEU A 160 2.11 -12.22 -3.58
N GLU A 161 2.13 -11.16 -4.38
CA GLU A 161 2.86 -11.12 -5.64
C GLU A 161 3.48 -9.74 -5.86
N LEU A 162 4.72 -9.74 -6.33
CA LEU A 162 5.44 -8.59 -6.87
C LEU A 162 6.17 -9.08 -8.11
N ARG A 163 5.53 -8.94 -9.27
CA ARG A 163 6.01 -9.57 -10.50
C ARG A 163 6.22 -8.59 -11.62
N ARG A 164 7.41 -8.60 -12.20
CA ARG A 164 7.65 -7.96 -13.49
C ARG A 164 6.79 -8.62 -14.54
N MET A 165 5.89 -7.84 -15.14
CA MET A 165 5.01 -8.32 -16.19
C MET A 165 5.63 -8.04 -17.57
N PRO A 166 5.47 -8.95 -18.54
CA PRO A 166 5.87 -8.70 -19.92
C PRO A 166 4.99 -7.63 -20.57
N ASP A 167 3.73 -7.62 -20.18
CA ASP A 167 2.71 -6.66 -20.60
C ASP A 167 1.55 -6.61 -19.57
N ALA A 168 0.65 -5.65 -19.74
CA ALA A 168 -0.56 -5.52 -18.94
C ALA A 168 -1.79 -6.20 -19.59
N ARG A 169 -1.58 -7.16 -20.50
CA ARG A 169 -2.69 -7.85 -21.18
C ARG A 169 -3.38 -8.84 -20.25
N THR A 170 -4.67 -9.01 -20.47
CA THR A 170 -5.51 -9.92 -19.67
C THR A 170 -4.92 -11.33 -19.56
N ALA A 171 -4.38 -11.90 -20.65
CA ALA A 171 -3.81 -13.24 -20.65
C ALA A 171 -2.60 -13.37 -19.72
N SER A 172 -1.66 -12.42 -19.77
CA SER A 172 -0.46 -12.41 -18.93
C SER A 172 -0.80 -12.25 -17.45
N VAL A 173 -1.74 -11.35 -17.15
CA VAL A 173 -2.21 -11.10 -15.78
C VAL A 173 -2.98 -12.30 -15.24
N ARG A 174 -3.85 -12.90 -16.05
CA ARG A 174 -4.58 -14.12 -15.69
C ARG A 174 -3.64 -15.26 -15.34
N ALA A 175 -2.64 -15.54 -16.19
CA ALA A 175 -1.65 -16.58 -15.91
C ALA A 175 -0.84 -16.31 -14.62
N CYS A 176 -0.62 -15.03 -14.26
CA CYS A 176 -0.02 -14.66 -12.99
C CYS A 176 -0.94 -15.00 -11.81
N PHE A 177 -2.24 -14.69 -11.92
CA PHE A 177 -3.23 -15.00 -10.90
C PHE A 177 -3.49 -16.49 -10.75
N GLU A 178 -3.48 -17.27 -11.84
CA GLU A 178 -3.63 -18.73 -11.78
C GLU A 178 -2.52 -19.34 -10.89
N ARG A 179 -1.25 -19.00 -11.16
CA ARG A 179 -0.13 -19.44 -10.30
C ARG A 179 -0.22 -18.92 -8.86
N LEU A 180 -0.75 -17.72 -8.67
CA LEU A 180 -0.95 -17.15 -7.35
C LEU A 180 -2.03 -17.91 -6.59
N PHE A 181 -3.16 -18.20 -7.22
CA PHE A 181 -4.27 -18.96 -6.63
C PHE A 181 -3.88 -20.40 -6.29
N GLU A 182 -3.07 -21.05 -7.13
CA GLU A 182 -2.50 -22.38 -6.84
C GLU A 182 -1.66 -22.38 -5.56
N ARG A 183 -0.90 -21.33 -5.34
CA ARG A 183 0.00 -21.22 -4.18
C ARG A 183 -0.70 -20.78 -2.90
N GLN A 184 -1.67 -19.89 -2.99
CA GLN A 184 -2.25 -19.16 -1.86
C GLN A 184 -3.74 -19.43 -1.63
N GLY A 185 -4.43 -20.10 -2.56
CA GLY A 185 -5.88 -20.24 -2.59
C GLY A 185 -6.59 -18.96 -3.05
N LEU A 186 -7.91 -18.95 -2.94
CA LEU A 186 -8.78 -17.87 -3.44
C LEU A 186 -9.16 -16.89 -2.33
N PRO A 187 -9.13 -15.56 -2.58
CA PRO A 187 -9.65 -14.57 -1.64
C PRO A 187 -11.18 -14.52 -1.67
N GLY A 188 -11.77 -13.84 -0.68
CA GLY A 188 -13.19 -13.47 -0.69
C GLY A 188 -13.49 -12.42 -1.76
N ALA A 189 -12.69 -11.37 -1.82
CA ALA A 189 -12.82 -10.28 -2.77
C ALA A 189 -11.46 -9.82 -3.34
N ILE A 190 -11.49 -9.24 -4.53
CA ILE A 190 -10.34 -8.53 -5.11
C ILE A 190 -10.72 -7.07 -5.32
N ARG A 191 -9.92 -6.18 -4.71
CA ARG A 191 -10.00 -4.74 -4.92
C ARG A 191 -8.99 -4.29 -5.95
N SER A 192 -9.47 -3.60 -6.99
CA SER A 192 -8.61 -3.03 -8.05
C SER A 192 -9.02 -1.59 -8.35
N ASP A 193 -8.18 -0.89 -9.11
CA ASP A 193 -8.58 0.33 -9.78
C ASP A 193 -9.62 0.05 -10.90
N ASN A 194 -10.05 1.12 -11.58
CA ASN A 194 -11.00 1.03 -12.69
C ASN A 194 -10.29 0.90 -14.05
N GLY A 195 -8.99 0.66 -14.07
CA GLY A 195 -8.18 0.53 -15.28
C GLY A 195 -8.14 -0.88 -15.86
N SER A 196 -7.77 -0.96 -17.14
CA SER A 196 -7.47 -2.24 -17.79
C SER A 196 -6.18 -2.85 -17.20
N PRO A 197 -6.11 -4.18 -17.00
CA PRO A 197 -7.08 -5.22 -17.44
C PRO A 197 -8.15 -5.55 -16.39
N PHE A 198 -8.13 -4.89 -15.23
CA PHE A 198 -9.00 -5.23 -14.08
C PHE A 198 -10.45 -4.82 -14.31
N ALA A 199 -10.64 -3.68 -14.99
CA ALA A 199 -11.95 -3.13 -15.28
C ALA A 199 -12.06 -2.63 -16.70
N HIS A 200 -13.30 -2.47 -17.17
CA HIS A 200 -13.64 -1.81 -18.42
C HIS A 200 -14.65 -0.68 -18.14
N VAL A 201 -14.19 0.56 -18.16
CA VAL A 201 -14.97 1.75 -17.72
C VAL A 201 -16.35 1.86 -18.34
N ARG A 202 -16.50 1.47 -19.61
CA ARG A 202 -17.78 1.47 -20.35
C ARG A 202 -18.49 0.12 -20.34
N GLY A 203 -17.90 -0.89 -19.68
CA GLY A 203 -18.46 -2.24 -19.59
C GLY A 203 -19.65 -2.27 -18.62
N LEU A 204 -20.51 -3.26 -18.79
CA LEU A 204 -21.61 -3.55 -17.87
C LEU A 204 -21.03 -3.81 -16.48
N LEU A 205 -21.43 -3.06 -15.46
CA LEU A 205 -20.88 -3.10 -14.09
C LEU A 205 -19.35 -2.98 -14.04
N GLY A 206 -18.72 -2.35 -15.05
CA GLY A 206 -17.28 -2.25 -15.14
C GLY A 206 -16.55 -3.57 -15.41
N LEU A 207 -17.26 -4.64 -15.81
CA LEU A 207 -16.67 -5.96 -16.03
C LEU A 207 -15.67 -5.95 -17.17
N SER A 208 -14.49 -6.49 -16.93
CA SER A 208 -13.52 -6.96 -17.92
C SER A 208 -13.57 -8.49 -18.02
N ARG A 209 -12.91 -9.08 -19.01
CA ARG A 209 -12.77 -10.55 -19.09
C ARG A 209 -12.05 -11.13 -17.87
N LEU A 210 -11.08 -10.41 -17.29
CA LEU A 210 -10.36 -10.83 -16.10
C LEU A 210 -11.26 -10.82 -14.87
N SER A 211 -11.99 -9.73 -14.64
CA SER A 211 -12.89 -9.64 -13.51
C SER A 211 -14.12 -10.54 -13.64
N ALA A 212 -14.60 -10.82 -14.86
CA ALA A 212 -15.60 -11.85 -15.08
C ALA A 212 -15.11 -13.25 -14.65
N TRP A 213 -13.85 -13.58 -14.98
CA TRP A 213 -13.24 -14.83 -14.51
C TRP A 213 -13.13 -14.90 -12.98
N TRP A 214 -12.77 -13.80 -12.29
CA TRP A 214 -12.78 -13.75 -10.82
C TRP A 214 -14.17 -14.03 -10.24
N VAL A 215 -15.21 -13.42 -10.82
CA VAL A 215 -16.60 -13.69 -10.40
C VAL A 215 -16.96 -15.16 -10.62
N ALA A 216 -16.54 -15.76 -11.73
CA ALA A 216 -16.77 -17.19 -12.00
C ALA A 216 -16.10 -18.10 -10.96
N LEU A 217 -14.96 -17.66 -10.37
CA LEU A 217 -14.30 -18.32 -9.25
C LEU A 217 -14.96 -18.03 -7.88
N GLY A 218 -16.07 -17.30 -7.86
CA GLY A 218 -16.76 -16.89 -6.63
C GLY A 218 -15.99 -15.85 -5.82
N ILE A 219 -15.19 -15.02 -6.49
CA ILE A 219 -14.48 -13.89 -5.89
C ILE A 219 -15.28 -12.62 -6.13
N ASP A 220 -15.56 -11.87 -5.08
CA ASP A 220 -16.28 -10.60 -5.18
C ASP A 220 -15.38 -9.48 -5.72
N LEU A 221 -15.99 -8.52 -6.40
CA LEU A 221 -15.26 -7.38 -6.99
C LEU A 221 -15.44 -6.14 -6.12
N GLU A 222 -14.34 -5.55 -5.67
CA GLU A 222 -14.35 -4.24 -5.06
C GLU A 222 -13.66 -3.23 -5.99
N ARG A 223 -14.27 -2.06 -6.15
CA ARG A 223 -13.75 -0.98 -7.01
C ARG A 223 -13.51 0.27 -6.19
N GLY A 224 -12.34 0.88 -6.38
CA GLY A 224 -12.08 2.22 -5.88
C GLY A 224 -13.02 3.22 -6.55
N ARG A 225 -13.45 4.25 -5.82
CA ARG A 225 -14.25 5.34 -6.39
C ARG A 225 -13.41 6.11 -7.41
N PRO A 226 -13.98 6.47 -8.57
CA PRO A 226 -13.27 7.30 -9.55
C PRO A 226 -12.75 8.60 -8.90
N GLY A 227 -11.47 8.93 -9.13
CA GLY A 227 -10.83 10.12 -8.60
C GLY A 227 -10.50 10.10 -7.10
N HIS A 228 -10.60 8.93 -6.43
CA HIS A 228 -10.29 8.77 -5.02
C HIS A 228 -9.15 7.78 -4.79
N PRO A 229 -7.90 8.14 -5.09
CA PRO A 229 -6.74 7.26 -4.95
C PRO A 229 -6.56 6.76 -3.50
N GLN A 230 -7.00 7.54 -2.50
CA GLN A 230 -6.96 7.15 -1.10
C GLN A 230 -7.71 5.87 -0.77
N ASP A 231 -8.64 5.42 -1.61
CA ASP A 231 -9.37 4.16 -1.44
C ASP A 231 -8.42 2.95 -1.58
N ASN A 232 -7.27 3.15 -2.25
CA ASN A 232 -6.18 2.17 -2.36
C ASN A 232 -4.87 2.66 -1.67
N GLY A 233 -4.99 3.47 -0.61
CA GLY A 233 -3.86 4.08 0.09
C GLY A 233 -2.82 3.08 0.62
N GLY A 234 -3.21 1.83 0.84
CA GLY A 234 -2.31 0.74 1.18
C GLY A 234 -1.34 0.39 0.05
N HIS A 235 -1.82 0.35 -1.20
CA HIS A 235 -1.01 0.14 -2.40
C HIS A 235 -0.13 1.35 -2.73
N GLU A 236 -0.66 2.57 -2.62
CA GLU A 236 0.15 3.77 -2.80
C GLU A 236 1.36 3.79 -1.86
N ARG A 237 1.16 3.36 -0.60
CA ARG A 237 2.23 3.22 0.36
C ARG A 237 3.23 2.14 -0.04
N LEU A 238 2.75 0.97 -0.45
CA LEU A 238 3.57 -0.13 -0.93
C LEU A 238 4.43 0.32 -2.13
N HIS A 239 3.83 0.96 -3.12
CA HIS A 239 4.52 1.45 -4.30
C HIS A 239 5.57 2.51 -3.99
N ARG A 240 5.34 3.36 -3.00
CA ARG A 240 6.34 4.31 -2.52
C ARG A 240 7.50 3.60 -1.83
N ASP A 241 7.22 2.60 -0.99
CA ASP A 241 8.24 1.82 -0.30
C ASP A 241 9.13 1.08 -1.34
N ILE A 242 8.52 0.43 -2.35
CA ILE A 242 9.24 -0.19 -3.48
C ILE A 242 10.14 0.82 -4.20
N ARG A 243 9.61 2.00 -4.56
CA ARG A 243 10.39 3.04 -5.24
C ARG A 243 11.58 3.52 -4.41
N THR A 244 11.41 3.61 -3.10
CA THR A 244 12.43 4.16 -2.20
C THR A 244 13.51 3.15 -1.87
N GLU A 245 13.17 1.87 -1.79
CA GLU A 245 14.01 0.81 -1.25
C GLU A 245 14.70 -0.02 -2.36
N LEU A 246 14.08 -0.16 -3.54
CA LEU A 246 14.74 -0.75 -4.69
C LEU A 246 15.63 0.29 -5.38
N GLU A 247 16.85 -0.08 -5.65
CA GLU A 247 17.79 0.77 -6.37
C GLU A 247 17.27 1.09 -7.78
N PRO A 248 17.49 2.32 -8.28
CA PRO A 248 17.18 2.67 -9.64
C PRO A 248 17.82 1.68 -10.62
N GLY A 249 17.01 1.11 -11.50
CA GLY A 249 17.45 0.09 -12.46
C GLY A 249 17.38 -1.35 -11.99
N SER A 250 17.14 -1.63 -10.70
CA SER A 250 16.83 -2.98 -10.21
C SER A 250 15.43 -3.39 -10.64
N ALA A 251 15.31 -3.94 -11.82
CA ALA A 251 14.04 -4.39 -12.39
C ALA A 251 14.02 -5.89 -12.68
N GLN A 252 15.04 -6.61 -12.24
CA GLN A 252 15.11 -8.06 -12.37
C GLN A 252 14.18 -8.73 -11.34
N GLN A 253 13.56 -9.83 -11.71
CA GLN A 253 12.59 -10.51 -10.86
C GLN A 253 13.19 -10.94 -9.52
N GLU A 254 14.45 -11.34 -9.52
CA GLU A 254 15.20 -11.74 -8.32
C GLU A 254 15.27 -10.62 -7.27
N ALA A 255 15.52 -9.38 -7.70
CA ALA A 255 15.54 -8.22 -6.80
C ALA A 255 14.15 -7.92 -6.21
N LEU A 256 13.11 -8.05 -7.04
CA LEU A 256 11.72 -7.91 -6.60
C LEU A 256 11.34 -9.01 -5.58
N ASP A 257 11.77 -10.24 -5.82
CA ASP A 257 11.50 -11.38 -4.93
C ASP A 257 12.24 -11.25 -3.60
N LEU A 258 13.51 -10.81 -3.60
CA LEU A 258 14.28 -10.54 -2.38
C LEU A 258 13.63 -9.42 -1.55
N TRP A 259 13.26 -8.32 -2.20
CA TRP A 259 12.55 -7.22 -1.53
C TRP A 259 11.22 -7.68 -0.92
N ARG A 260 10.44 -8.47 -1.66
CA ARG A 260 9.17 -9.04 -1.19
C ARG A 260 9.38 -9.95 0.02
N GLN A 261 10.44 -10.76 0.01
CA GLN A 261 10.78 -11.62 1.13
C GLN A 261 11.15 -10.80 2.38
N GLU A 262 12.03 -9.81 2.25
CA GLU A 262 12.38 -8.90 3.34
C GLU A 262 11.15 -8.14 3.87
N PHE A 263 10.31 -7.61 2.98
CA PHE A 263 9.08 -6.91 3.35
C PHE A 263 8.13 -7.79 4.16
N ASN A 264 7.95 -9.04 3.75
CA ASN A 264 7.02 -9.97 4.38
C ASN A 264 7.53 -10.56 5.69
N HIS A 265 8.81 -10.92 5.76
CA HIS A 265 9.36 -11.74 6.84
C HIS A 265 10.23 -10.97 7.84
N GLU A 266 10.81 -9.86 7.44
CA GLU A 266 11.76 -9.12 8.29
C GLU A 266 11.25 -7.75 8.71
N ARG A 267 10.45 -7.07 7.86
CA ARG A 267 10.03 -5.69 8.10
C ARG A 267 8.92 -5.58 9.13
N PRO A 268 9.17 -4.97 10.30
CA PRO A 268 8.12 -4.71 11.28
C PRO A 268 7.12 -3.65 10.79
N HIS A 269 5.83 -3.86 11.04
CA HIS A 269 4.77 -2.93 10.66
C HIS A 269 4.04 -2.36 11.88
N GLU A 270 4.09 -1.04 12.06
CA GLU A 270 3.44 -0.35 13.20
C GLU A 270 1.94 -0.68 13.29
N ALA A 271 1.25 -0.75 12.14
CA ALA A 271 -0.17 -1.08 12.12
C ALA A 271 -0.51 -2.55 12.42
N LEU A 272 0.51 -3.42 12.48
CA LEU A 272 0.39 -4.81 12.90
C LEU A 272 0.97 -5.03 14.31
N GLY A 273 1.15 -3.96 15.10
CA GLY A 273 1.80 -4.03 16.41
C GLY A 273 3.26 -4.44 16.31
N MET A 274 3.97 -3.96 15.31
CA MET A 274 5.36 -4.30 14.98
C MET A 274 5.59 -5.74 14.48
N ARG A 275 4.55 -6.55 14.30
CA ARG A 275 4.70 -7.86 13.64
C ARG A 275 5.04 -7.69 12.16
N CYS A 276 5.70 -8.70 11.60
CA CYS A 276 5.89 -8.80 10.15
C CYS A 276 4.61 -9.30 9.47
N PRO A 277 4.36 -8.96 8.20
CA PRO A 277 3.20 -9.46 7.46
C PRO A 277 3.04 -10.97 7.51
N ALA A 278 4.14 -11.73 7.40
CA ALA A 278 4.14 -13.19 7.45
C ALA A 278 3.71 -13.77 8.81
N GLU A 279 3.86 -13.02 9.90
CA GLU A 279 3.40 -13.44 11.23
C GLU A 279 1.88 -13.31 11.41
N VAL A 280 1.21 -12.66 10.46
CA VAL A 280 -0.23 -12.41 10.47
C VAL A 280 -0.94 -13.15 9.35
N TYR A 281 -0.29 -13.28 8.20
CA TYR A 281 -0.86 -13.93 7.02
C TYR A 281 -0.95 -15.44 7.18
N GLN A 282 -2.05 -15.99 6.66
CA GLN A 282 -2.26 -17.44 6.49
C GLN A 282 -2.83 -17.68 5.11
N LYS A 283 -2.51 -18.82 4.48
CA LYS A 283 -3.08 -19.19 3.19
C LYS A 283 -4.60 -19.32 3.27
N SER A 284 -5.27 -19.02 2.17
CA SER A 284 -6.72 -19.19 2.09
C SER A 284 -7.13 -20.66 2.23
N GLN A 285 -8.25 -20.88 2.92
CA GLN A 285 -8.87 -22.21 3.00
C GLN A 285 -9.66 -22.56 1.73
N ARG A 286 -9.91 -21.56 0.84
CA ARG A 286 -10.57 -21.78 -0.43
C ARG A 286 -9.54 -22.19 -1.47
N SER A 287 -9.46 -23.50 -1.75
CA SER A 287 -8.55 -24.04 -2.76
C SER A 287 -8.91 -23.57 -4.16
N TYR A 288 -7.90 -23.42 -5.02
CA TYR A 288 -8.10 -23.20 -6.45
C TYR A 288 -8.02 -24.54 -7.19
N GLU A 289 -9.11 -24.97 -7.77
CA GLU A 289 -9.25 -26.24 -8.50
C GLU A 289 -9.22 -26.07 -10.02
N GLY A 290 -8.74 -24.92 -10.49
CA GLY A 290 -8.78 -24.55 -11.89
C GLY A 290 -9.96 -23.61 -12.21
N SER A 291 -10.02 -23.18 -13.47
CA SER A 291 -11.14 -22.37 -13.95
C SER A 291 -12.32 -23.28 -14.24
N PRO A 292 -13.54 -22.95 -13.77
CA PRO A 292 -14.73 -23.70 -14.18
C PRO A 292 -14.94 -23.56 -15.70
N GLU A 293 -15.46 -24.59 -16.33
CA GLU A 293 -15.80 -24.52 -17.76
C GLU A 293 -16.96 -23.57 -18.00
N ASP A 294 -17.93 -23.56 -17.10
CA ASP A 294 -19.07 -22.65 -17.09
C ASP A 294 -19.67 -22.53 -15.67
N LEU A 295 -20.67 -21.68 -15.51
CA LEU A 295 -21.43 -21.52 -14.26
C LEU A 295 -22.77 -22.25 -14.37
N GLU A 296 -23.17 -22.87 -13.26
CA GLU A 296 -24.47 -23.49 -13.13
C GLU A 296 -25.51 -22.51 -12.54
N TYR A 297 -26.74 -22.64 -13.01
CA TYR A 297 -27.88 -21.78 -12.63
C TYR A 297 -29.10 -22.61 -12.21
N PRO A 298 -29.05 -23.24 -11.02
CA PRO A 298 -30.19 -24.00 -10.50
C PRO A 298 -31.45 -23.15 -10.43
N GLY A 299 -32.56 -23.62 -11.05
CA GLY A 299 -33.82 -22.91 -11.06
C GLY A 299 -33.91 -21.68 -11.99
N MET A 300 -32.91 -21.47 -12.85
CA MET A 300 -32.91 -20.41 -13.86
C MET A 300 -32.68 -21.03 -15.28
N HIS A 301 -33.05 -20.28 -16.30
CA HIS A 301 -32.73 -20.67 -17.68
C HIS A 301 -31.32 -20.19 -18.06
N ALA A 302 -30.36 -21.10 -18.19
CA ALA A 302 -29.03 -20.76 -18.66
C ALA A 302 -29.01 -20.37 -20.15
N ARG A 303 -28.24 -19.32 -20.48
CA ARG A 303 -28.01 -18.88 -21.87
C ARG A 303 -26.54 -18.55 -22.07
N ARG A 304 -25.91 -19.19 -23.05
CA ARG A 304 -24.51 -18.95 -23.41
C ARG A 304 -24.36 -17.59 -24.07
N VAL A 305 -23.37 -16.80 -23.60
CA VAL A 305 -23.01 -15.52 -24.21
C VAL A 305 -22.07 -15.78 -25.39
N GLY A 306 -22.52 -15.46 -26.59
CA GLY A 306 -21.75 -15.63 -27.81
C GLY A 306 -20.52 -14.70 -27.89
N PRO A 307 -19.63 -14.89 -28.89
CA PRO A 307 -18.38 -14.11 -29.02
C PRO A 307 -18.60 -12.59 -29.09
N GLN A 308 -19.74 -12.16 -29.60
CA GLN A 308 -20.12 -10.74 -29.72
C GLN A 308 -20.80 -10.18 -28.46
N GLY A 309 -20.88 -10.95 -27.37
CA GLY A 309 -21.52 -10.54 -26.14
C GLY A 309 -23.05 -10.61 -26.13
N ARG A 310 -23.62 -11.43 -27.03
CA ARG A 310 -25.07 -11.58 -27.18
C ARG A 310 -25.55 -12.93 -26.68
N ILE A 311 -26.78 -12.96 -26.19
CA ILE A 311 -27.54 -14.19 -25.90
C ILE A 311 -28.75 -14.28 -26.82
N GLY A 312 -29.21 -15.50 -27.16
CA GLY A 312 -30.48 -15.72 -27.82
C GLY A 312 -31.61 -15.78 -26.78
N TRP A 313 -32.66 -14.97 -26.95
CA TRP A 313 -33.87 -15.01 -26.15
C TRP A 313 -35.10 -14.81 -27.04
N ALA A 314 -36.07 -15.74 -26.95
CA ALA A 314 -37.32 -15.70 -27.78
C ALA A 314 -37.06 -15.46 -29.28
N GLY A 315 -35.97 -16.02 -29.84
CA GLY A 315 -35.57 -15.82 -31.25
C GLY A 315 -34.81 -14.53 -31.52
N ILE A 316 -34.62 -13.66 -30.54
CA ILE A 316 -33.98 -12.35 -30.67
C ILE A 316 -32.58 -12.37 -30.03
N PRO A 317 -31.54 -11.81 -30.72
CA PRO A 317 -30.19 -11.69 -30.18
C PRO A 317 -30.07 -10.42 -29.29
N LEU A 318 -30.06 -10.58 -27.98
CA LEU A 318 -29.88 -9.48 -27.02
C LEU A 318 -28.42 -9.29 -26.67
N PHE A 319 -27.91 -8.05 -26.79
CA PHE A 319 -26.55 -7.71 -26.35
C PHE A 319 -26.50 -7.53 -24.84
N ILE A 320 -25.66 -8.31 -24.16
CA ILE A 320 -25.40 -8.19 -22.72
C ILE A 320 -24.05 -7.50 -22.49
N THR A 321 -22.95 -8.18 -22.78
CA THR A 321 -21.58 -7.63 -22.72
C THR A 321 -20.58 -8.60 -23.35
N SER A 322 -19.58 -8.10 -24.06
CA SER A 322 -18.49 -8.91 -24.61
C SER A 322 -17.51 -9.44 -23.55
N SER A 323 -17.54 -8.87 -22.35
CA SER A 323 -16.70 -9.34 -21.23
C SER A 323 -17.08 -10.74 -20.74
N LEU A 324 -18.31 -11.17 -21.00
CA LEU A 324 -18.84 -12.49 -20.65
C LEU A 324 -18.83 -13.48 -21.81
N ALA A 325 -18.25 -13.11 -22.96
CA ALA A 325 -18.19 -14.04 -24.10
C ALA A 325 -17.56 -15.38 -23.69
N GLY A 326 -18.29 -16.46 -23.95
CA GLY A 326 -17.89 -17.80 -23.56
C GLY A 326 -18.44 -18.28 -22.21
N TRP A 327 -19.07 -17.43 -21.42
CA TRP A 327 -19.77 -17.79 -20.18
C TRP A 327 -21.28 -17.90 -20.40
N SER A 328 -21.95 -18.66 -19.55
CA SER A 328 -23.42 -18.63 -19.48
C SER A 328 -23.90 -17.60 -18.46
N VAL A 329 -25.11 -17.08 -18.67
CA VAL A 329 -25.86 -16.24 -17.73
C VAL A 329 -27.16 -16.95 -17.36
N GLY A 330 -27.64 -16.76 -16.13
CA GLY A 330 -28.91 -17.28 -15.65
C GLY A 330 -30.01 -16.26 -15.86
N LEU A 331 -31.13 -16.71 -16.44
CA LEU A 331 -32.34 -15.92 -16.62
C LEU A 331 -33.39 -16.40 -15.62
N LYS A 332 -33.79 -15.52 -14.68
CA LYS A 332 -34.77 -15.81 -13.66
C LYS A 332 -36.05 -15.03 -13.91
N PRO A 333 -37.18 -15.69 -14.17
CA PRO A 333 -38.46 -15.02 -14.37
C PRO A 333 -38.93 -14.28 -13.12
N LEU A 334 -39.49 -13.09 -13.31
CA LEU A 334 -40.14 -12.30 -12.29
C LEU A 334 -41.66 -12.34 -12.47
N VAL A 335 -42.42 -11.99 -11.41
CA VAL A 335 -43.89 -11.98 -11.40
C VAL A 335 -44.49 -11.00 -12.41
N ASP A 336 -43.77 -9.91 -12.69
CA ASP A 336 -44.15 -8.87 -13.67
C ASP A 336 -43.84 -9.22 -15.13
N GLY A 337 -43.35 -10.45 -15.40
CA GLY A 337 -43.02 -10.96 -16.72
C GLY A 337 -41.60 -10.61 -17.17
N ARG A 338 -40.88 -9.75 -16.49
CA ARG A 338 -39.46 -9.49 -16.76
C ARG A 338 -38.58 -10.66 -16.37
N LEU A 339 -37.33 -10.70 -16.87
CA LEU A 339 -36.35 -11.69 -16.45
C LEU A 339 -35.11 -11.00 -15.88
N GLU A 340 -34.72 -11.37 -14.68
CA GLU A 340 -33.40 -11.03 -14.16
C GLU A 340 -32.30 -11.78 -14.89
N VAL A 341 -31.23 -11.08 -15.20
CA VAL A 341 -30.04 -11.66 -15.86
C VAL A 341 -28.91 -11.71 -14.83
N TRP A 342 -28.46 -12.89 -14.49
CA TRP A 342 -27.46 -13.13 -13.47
C TRP A 342 -26.17 -13.71 -14.07
N PHE A 343 -25.03 -13.26 -13.54
CA PHE A 343 -23.72 -13.90 -13.78
C PHE A 343 -23.11 -14.29 -12.41
N GLY A 344 -23.13 -15.58 -12.10
CA GLY A 344 -22.85 -16.05 -10.77
C GLY A 344 -23.77 -15.36 -9.73
N ARG A 345 -23.18 -14.58 -8.82
CA ARG A 345 -23.90 -13.80 -7.82
C ARG A 345 -24.20 -12.35 -8.24
N LEU A 346 -23.76 -11.93 -9.43
CA LEU A 346 -23.97 -10.57 -9.92
C LEU A 346 -25.25 -10.45 -10.73
N LEU A 347 -26.16 -9.58 -10.28
CA LEU A 347 -27.30 -9.14 -11.09
C LEU A 347 -26.78 -8.17 -12.18
N LEU A 348 -26.89 -8.58 -13.43
CA LEU A 348 -26.46 -7.80 -14.57
C LEU A 348 -27.50 -6.78 -15.04
N GLY A 349 -28.79 -7.10 -14.83
CA GLY A 349 -29.93 -6.30 -15.24
C GLY A 349 -31.16 -7.14 -15.51
N TRP A 350 -32.04 -6.63 -16.36
CA TRP A 350 -33.32 -7.24 -16.67
C TRP A 350 -33.59 -7.30 -18.14
N ILE A 351 -34.22 -8.35 -18.63
CA ILE A 351 -34.81 -8.39 -19.97
C ILE A 351 -36.27 -8.00 -19.81
N ASP A 352 -36.69 -7.01 -20.58
CA ASP A 352 -38.07 -6.58 -20.68
C ASP A 352 -38.67 -7.22 -21.97
N PRO A 353 -39.64 -8.16 -21.83
CA PRO A 353 -40.26 -8.80 -22.95
C PRO A 353 -41.09 -7.86 -23.83
N THR A 354 -41.60 -6.78 -23.24
CA THR A 354 -42.45 -5.82 -23.97
C THR A 354 -41.67 -4.96 -24.95
N THR A 355 -40.45 -4.55 -24.52
CA THR A 355 -39.56 -3.71 -25.33
C THR A 355 -38.49 -4.52 -26.04
N GLU A 356 -38.47 -5.85 -25.85
CA GLU A 356 -37.45 -6.77 -26.37
C GLU A 356 -36.03 -6.28 -26.15
N SER A 357 -35.79 -5.71 -24.97
CA SER A 357 -34.52 -5.04 -24.63
C SER A 357 -33.90 -5.52 -23.32
N PHE A 358 -32.58 -5.37 -23.21
CA PHE A 358 -31.83 -5.59 -21.97
C PHE A 358 -31.58 -4.26 -21.24
N LEU A 359 -32.12 -4.14 -20.04
CA LEU A 359 -31.96 -3.00 -19.15
C LEU A 359 -30.83 -3.29 -18.16
N ARG A 360 -29.79 -2.49 -18.18
CA ARG A 360 -28.59 -2.67 -17.36
C ARG A 360 -28.85 -2.30 -15.89
N ALA A 361 -28.31 -3.06 -14.96
CA ALA A 361 -28.44 -2.81 -13.52
C ALA A 361 -27.69 -1.54 -13.05
N ASP A 362 -26.65 -1.12 -13.78
CA ASP A 362 -25.85 0.09 -13.46
C ASP A 362 -26.51 1.40 -13.95
N ILE A 363 -27.62 1.33 -14.67
CA ILE A 363 -28.41 2.49 -15.10
C ILE A 363 -29.69 2.52 -14.25
N ARG A 364 -29.80 3.51 -13.35
CA ARG A 364 -31.03 3.69 -12.56
C ARG A 364 -32.21 4.00 -13.50
N PRO A 365 -33.39 3.35 -13.35
CA PRO A 365 -34.53 3.54 -14.22
C PRO A 365 -35.02 5.01 -14.35
N GLN A 366 -34.75 5.86 -13.35
CA GLN A 366 -35.12 7.28 -13.37
C GLN A 366 -34.28 8.15 -14.31
N GLU A 367 -33.09 7.73 -14.73
CA GLU A 367 -32.23 8.49 -15.63
C GLU A 367 -32.49 8.19 -17.12
N ALA A 368 -33.18 7.08 -17.41
CA ALA A 368 -33.55 6.70 -18.78
C ALA A 368 -34.64 7.61 -19.42
N GLY A 369 -35.39 8.35 -18.59
CA GLY A 369 -36.50 9.21 -19.03
C GLY A 369 -36.12 10.64 -19.42
N GLN A 370 -34.85 11.08 -19.25
CA GLN A 370 -34.43 12.48 -19.48
C GLN A 370 -33.37 12.64 -20.58
N ARG A 371 -33.43 11.88 -21.65
CA ARG A 371 -32.73 12.29 -22.88
C ARG A 371 -33.55 13.40 -23.55
N LYS A 372 -33.18 14.66 -23.28
CA LYS A 372 -33.65 15.78 -24.11
C LYS A 372 -33.31 15.52 -25.57
N PRO A 373 -34.26 15.69 -26.49
CA PRO A 373 -33.93 15.67 -27.92
C PRO A 373 -32.95 16.80 -28.19
N ASN A 374 -31.85 16.50 -28.85
CA ASN A 374 -30.95 17.52 -29.38
C ASN A 374 -31.72 18.44 -30.32
N MET A 375 -31.82 19.74 -29.99
CA MET A 375 -32.05 20.80 -30.96
C MET A 375 -30.77 21.10 -31.71
#